data_93ca47be88d70f0afb1552b217417627
#
_entry.id   93ca47be88d70f0afb1552b217417627
#
_cell.length_a   1.000
_cell.length_b   1.000
_cell.length_c   1.000
_cell.angle_alpha   90.00
_cell.angle_beta   90.00
_cell.angle_gamma   90.00
#
_symmetry.space_group_name_H-M   'P 1'
#
loop_
_entity.id
_entity.type
_entity.pdbx_description
1 polymer ?
#
loop_
_entity_poly.entity_id
_entity_poly.type
_entity_poly.pdbx_seq_one_letter_code
_entity_poly.pdbx_strand_id
1 'polypeptide(L)'
;MKKYLLILCCATLSLAASAQDSKLTLNAGFLFPSTLNATVGYERPLSYGNAVELFGEVGNHWQKDDFWKGYYWDGGILYKHRLARYKNGMLRFRFGPQFGATEKKFFFGLEAGIEYCYVFRNGWEFALIQKNNVNFLHGDTFRNGLLLGVKIPF
;
A
#
# COMPACT_ATOMS: atom_id res chain seq x y z
N MET A 1 -1.12 22.34 -21.64
CA MET A 1 -1.99 21.49 -20.78
C MET A 1 -2.55 20.28 -21.53
N LYS A 2 -3.18 20.40 -22.70
CA LYS A 2 -3.79 19.26 -23.47
C LYS A 2 -2.80 18.12 -23.79
N LYS A 3 -1.53 18.43 -24.10
CA LYS A 3 -0.50 17.41 -24.42
C LYS A 3 -0.15 16.52 -23.23
N TYR A 4 -0.08 17.06 -22.02
CA TYR A 4 0.21 16.28 -20.81
C TYR A 4 -0.97 15.40 -20.38
N LEU A 5 -2.21 15.89 -20.62
CA LEU A 5 -3.40 15.08 -20.38
C LEU A 5 -3.44 13.86 -21.32
N LEU A 6 -3.06 14.05 -22.59
CA LEU A 6 -3.01 12.96 -23.57
C LEU A 6 -1.93 11.92 -23.21
N ILE A 7 -0.75 12.36 -22.77
CA ILE A 7 0.32 11.47 -22.29
C ILE A 7 -0.14 10.70 -21.05
N LEU A 8 -0.82 11.36 -20.12
CA LEU A 8 -1.37 10.72 -18.92
C LEU A 8 -2.45 9.69 -19.29
N CYS A 9 -3.36 10.01 -20.20
CA CYS A 9 -4.35 9.07 -20.72
C CYS A 9 -3.73 7.88 -21.45
N CYS A 10 -2.70 8.10 -22.27
CA CYS A 10 -2.00 7.01 -22.96
C CYS A 10 -1.23 6.13 -21.96
N ALA A 11 -0.62 6.72 -20.94
CA ALA A 11 0.05 5.96 -19.89
C ALA A 11 -0.93 5.12 -19.06
N THR A 12 -2.11 5.66 -18.74
CA THR A 12 -3.15 4.89 -18.01
C THR A 12 -3.77 3.79 -18.87
N LEU A 13 -3.98 4.04 -20.17
CA LEU A 13 -4.47 3.01 -21.11
C LEU A 13 -3.45 1.88 -21.33
N SER A 14 -2.16 2.20 -21.41
CA SER A 14 -1.12 1.18 -21.54
C SER A 14 -0.96 0.33 -20.28
N LEU A 15 -1.20 0.90 -19.10
CA LEU A 15 -1.26 0.15 -17.85
C LEU A 15 -2.48 -0.78 -17.80
N ALA A 16 -3.64 -0.32 -18.30
CA ALA A 16 -4.86 -1.13 -18.36
C ALA A 16 -4.74 -2.30 -19.38
N ALA A 17 -4.08 -2.09 -20.50
CA ALA A 17 -3.86 -3.15 -21.51
C ALA A 17 -2.93 -4.30 -21.03
N SER A 18 -2.15 -4.07 -19.97
CA SER A 18 -1.29 -5.08 -19.35
C SER A 18 -1.91 -5.70 -18.08
N ALA A 19 -3.19 -5.46 -17.83
CA ALA A 19 -3.86 -5.75 -16.55
C ALA A 19 -4.27 -7.22 -16.36
N GLN A 20 -3.87 -8.12 -17.27
CA GLN A 20 -4.11 -9.55 -17.07
C GLN A 20 -3.47 -9.98 -15.74
N ASP A 21 -4.31 -10.41 -14.78
CA ASP A 21 -3.97 -10.80 -13.41
C ASP A 21 -3.67 -9.65 -12.38
N SER A 22 -3.89 -8.39 -12.72
CA SER A 22 -3.71 -7.28 -11.77
C SER A 22 -4.80 -7.27 -10.70
N LYS A 23 -4.51 -6.63 -9.54
CA LYS A 23 -5.41 -6.60 -8.39
C LYS A 23 -5.52 -5.19 -7.82
N LEU A 24 -6.74 -4.82 -7.49
CA LEU A 24 -7.02 -3.69 -6.62
C LEU A 24 -6.84 -4.14 -5.19
N THR A 25 -6.02 -3.44 -4.40
CA THR A 25 -5.81 -3.72 -2.98
C THR A 25 -6.50 -2.66 -2.15
N LEU A 26 -7.24 -3.08 -1.14
CA LEU A 26 -7.91 -2.22 -0.17
C LEU A 26 -7.54 -2.73 1.22
N ASN A 27 -6.85 -1.92 2.01
CA ASN A 27 -6.40 -2.31 3.33
C ASN A 27 -6.80 -1.25 4.36
N ALA A 28 -7.07 -1.68 5.59
CA ALA A 28 -7.32 -0.79 6.72
C ALA A 28 -6.79 -1.42 8.01
N GLY A 29 -6.39 -0.59 8.96
CA GLY A 29 -5.88 -1.07 10.23
C GLY A 29 -5.35 0.03 11.13
N PHE A 30 -4.50 -0.39 12.06
CA PHE A 30 -3.92 0.47 13.07
C PHE A 30 -2.40 0.49 12.98
N LEU A 31 -1.83 1.69 13.06
CA LEU A 31 -0.41 1.91 13.24
C LEU A 31 -0.16 2.54 14.62
N PHE A 32 0.81 2.01 15.36
CA PHE A 32 1.26 2.62 16.61
C PHE A 32 2.06 3.90 16.34
N PRO A 33 1.95 4.92 17.22
CA PRO A 33 1.27 4.88 18.52
C PRO A 33 -0.24 5.13 18.53
N SER A 34 -0.92 5.54 17.51
CA SER A 34 -2.38 5.80 17.58
C SER A 34 -2.92 6.34 16.26
N THR A 35 -2.63 5.62 15.20
CA THR A 35 -3.04 6.03 13.86
C THR A 35 -3.98 5.00 13.25
N LEU A 36 -5.18 5.43 12.88
CA LEU A 36 -6.02 4.73 11.92
C LEU A 36 -5.44 4.90 10.53
N ASN A 37 -5.38 3.83 9.76
CA ASN A 37 -4.76 3.81 8.45
C ASN A 37 -5.68 3.12 7.44
N ALA A 38 -5.78 3.69 6.25
CA ALA A 38 -6.44 3.09 5.11
C ALA A 38 -5.58 3.26 3.86
N THR A 39 -5.45 2.18 3.10
CA THR A 39 -4.60 2.12 1.91
C THR A 39 -5.41 1.61 0.72
N VAL A 40 -5.26 2.24 -0.42
CA VAL A 40 -5.70 1.74 -1.71
C VAL A 40 -4.49 1.54 -2.61
N GLY A 41 -4.43 0.43 -3.34
CA GLY A 41 -3.30 0.12 -4.19
C GLY A 41 -3.67 -0.65 -5.44
N TYR A 42 -2.76 -0.59 -6.40
CA TYR A 42 -2.76 -1.38 -7.61
C TYR A 42 -1.58 -2.35 -7.56
N GLU A 43 -1.87 -3.64 -7.45
CA GLU A 43 -0.86 -4.70 -7.41
C GLU A 43 -0.76 -5.39 -8.77
N ARG A 44 0.45 -5.42 -9.33
CA ARG A 44 0.78 -6.19 -10.53
C ARG A 44 1.61 -7.40 -10.14
N PRO A 45 1.12 -8.63 -10.38
CA PRO A 45 1.90 -9.83 -10.18
C PRO A 45 3.11 -9.88 -11.13
N LEU A 46 4.20 -10.40 -10.61
CA LEU A 46 5.42 -10.72 -11.34
C LEU A 46 5.66 -12.24 -11.32
N SER A 47 6.71 -12.67 -12.01
CA SER A 47 7.13 -14.07 -12.02
C SER A 47 7.39 -14.61 -10.60
N TYR A 48 7.17 -15.87 -10.42
CA TYR A 48 7.44 -16.62 -9.17
C TYR A 48 6.62 -16.18 -7.95
N GLY A 49 5.49 -15.49 -8.14
CA GLY A 49 4.62 -15.02 -7.06
C GLY A 49 5.11 -13.76 -6.36
N ASN A 50 6.11 -13.10 -6.91
CA ASN A 50 6.47 -11.74 -6.54
C ASN A 50 5.42 -10.76 -7.09
N ALA A 51 5.41 -9.52 -6.62
CA ALA A 51 4.54 -8.48 -7.13
C ALA A 51 5.14 -7.08 -6.93
N VAL A 52 4.62 -6.12 -7.67
CA VAL A 52 4.83 -4.69 -7.44
C VAL A 52 3.49 -4.06 -7.15
N GLU A 53 3.41 -3.22 -6.15
CA GLU A 53 2.23 -2.47 -5.78
C GLU A 53 2.52 -0.97 -5.84
N LEU A 54 1.67 -0.23 -6.54
CA LEU A 54 1.56 1.23 -6.41
C LEU A 54 0.43 1.50 -5.43
N PHE A 55 0.68 2.28 -4.39
CA PHE A 55 -0.31 2.53 -3.35
C PHE A 55 -0.44 4.01 -3.01
N GLY A 56 -1.62 4.37 -2.51
CA GLY A 56 -1.90 5.61 -1.81
C GLY A 56 -2.52 5.30 -0.46
N GLU A 57 -2.17 6.07 0.53
CA GLU A 57 -2.53 5.86 1.91
C GLU A 57 -3.02 7.14 2.55
N VAL A 58 -3.98 7.01 3.45
CA VAL A 58 -4.40 8.06 4.35
C VAL A 58 -4.41 7.54 5.77
N GLY A 59 -3.96 8.35 6.70
CA GLY A 59 -3.99 8.02 8.10
C GLY A 59 -4.38 9.21 8.97
N ASN A 60 -4.92 8.89 10.14
CA ASN A 60 -5.33 9.89 11.11
C ASN A 60 -4.88 9.50 12.52
N HIS A 61 -4.22 10.43 13.21
CA HIS A 61 -3.86 10.31 14.64
C HIS A 61 -5.08 10.62 15.51
N TRP A 62 -5.66 9.61 16.10
CA TRP A 62 -6.90 9.76 16.86
C TRP A 62 -6.73 10.33 18.28
N GLN A 63 -5.51 10.52 18.77
CA GLN A 63 -5.23 11.10 20.09
C GLN A 63 -5.22 12.65 20.12
N LYS A 64 -5.43 13.31 19.00
CA LYS A 64 -5.54 14.78 18.97
C LYS A 64 -6.99 15.17 19.20
N ASP A 65 -7.20 16.22 20.01
CA ASP A 65 -8.51 16.77 20.39
C ASP A 65 -9.40 17.17 19.19
N ASP A 66 -8.83 17.19 18.01
CA ASP A 66 -9.52 17.51 16.78
C ASP A 66 -9.19 16.47 15.71
N PHE A 67 -10.18 15.65 15.32
CA PHE A 67 -10.06 14.60 14.33
C PHE A 67 -9.43 15.07 13.00
N TRP A 68 -9.68 16.34 12.62
CA TRP A 68 -9.19 16.91 11.37
C TRP A 68 -7.75 17.43 11.44
N LYS A 69 -7.13 17.51 12.60
CA LYS A 69 -5.76 18.03 12.77
C LYS A 69 -4.67 16.97 12.81
N GLY A 70 -4.98 15.73 12.62
CA GLY A 70 -4.01 14.64 12.75
C GLY A 70 -3.83 13.79 11.51
N TYR A 71 -4.33 14.23 10.35
CA TYR A 71 -4.25 13.44 9.15
C TYR A 71 -2.90 13.58 8.43
N TYR A 72 -2.54 12.53 7.74
CA TYR A 72 -1.47 12.52 6.74
C TYR A 72 -1.95 11.74 5.51
N TRP A 73 -1.31 11.98 4.42
CA TRP A 73 -1.44 11.16 3.23
C TRP A 73 -0.06 10.82 2.70
N ASP A 74 0.08 9.66 2.16
CA ASP A 74 1.29 9.24 1.48
C ASP A 74 0.98 8.30 0.31
N GLY A 75 2.00 7.98 -0.44
CA GLY A 75 1.94 7.02 -1.52
C GLY A 75 3.34 6.55 -1.87
N GLY A 76 3.40 5.43 -2.53
CA GLY A 76 4.68 4.83 -2.87
C GLY A 76 4.58 3.62 -3.75
N ILE A 77 5.72 2.99 -3.93
CA ILE A 77 5.84 1.75 -4.70
C ILE A 77 6.45 0.70 -3.79
N LEU A 78 5.80 -0.46 -3.72
CA LEU A 78 6.27 -1.61 -2.94
C LEU A 78 6.65 -2.76 -3.86
N TYR A 79 7.80 -3.32 -3.62
CA TYR A 79 8.16 -4.63 -4.14
C TYR A 79 7.79 -5.69 -3.09
N LYS A 80 7.12 -6.75 -3.54
CA LYS A 80 6.67 -7.86 -2.72
C LYS A 80 7.38 -9.13 -3.14
N HIS A 81 8.27 -9.62 -2.29
CA HIS A 81 9.00 -10.86 -2.51
C HIS A 81 8.31 -12.03 -1.84
N ARG A 82 8.03 -13.09 -2.61
CA ARG A 82 7.44 -14.30 -2.07
C ARG A 82 8.44 -15.06 -1.19
N LEU A 83 8.13 -15.24 0.08
CA LEU A 83 8.91 -16.03 1.02
C LEU A 83 8.48 -17.50 1.02
N ALA A 84 7.18 -17.75 1.07
CA ALA A 84 6.62 -19.09 1.12
C ALA A 84 5.24 -19.16 0.46
N ARG A 85 4.86 -20.35 -0.01
CA ARG A 85 3.52 -20.65 -0.48
C ARG A 85 3.13 -22.05 -0.05
N TYR A 86 1.95 -22.17 0.56
CA TYR A 86 1.37 -23.44 0.95
C TYR A 86 -0.12 -23.45 0.64
N LYS A 87 -0.55 -24.36 -0.25
CA LYS A 87 -1.93 -24.43 -0.74
C LYS A 87 -2.42 -23.04 -1.23
N ASN A 88 -3.43 -22.51 -0.57
CA ASN A 88 -4.04 -21.21 -0.88
C ASN A 88 -3.39 -20.05 -0.12
N GLY A 89 -2.47 -20.34 0.81
CA GLY A 89 -1.74 -19.35 1.59
C GLY A 89 -0.43 -18.95 0.93
N MET A 90 -0.10 -17.65 1.01
CA MET A 90 1.15 -17.11 0.50
C MET A 90 1.70 -16.07 1.48
N LEU A 91 2.97 -16.21 1.83
CA LEU A 91 3.72 -15.27 2.66
C LEU A 91 4.67 -14.47 1.79
N ARG A 92 4.62 -13.15 1.91
CA ARG A 92 5.46 -12.21 1.17
C ARG A 92 6.16 -11.24 2.13
N PHE A 93 7.40 -10.88 1.81
CA PHE A 93 8.07 -9.70 2.36
C PHE A 93 7.79 -8.53 1.42
N ARG A 94 7.38 -7.39 1.97
CA ARG A 94 7.09 -6.16 1.23
C ARG A 94 8.02 -5.06 1.67
N PHE A 95 8.52 -4.27 0.72
CA PHE A 95 9.37 -3.13 1.00
C PHE A 95 9.36 -2.13 -0.15
N GLY A 96 9.58 -0.87 0.17
CA GLY A 96 9.71 0.17 -0.84
C GLY A 96 9.69 1.59 -0.29
N PRO A 97 9.97 2.58 -1.13
CA PRO A 97 9.92 3.98 -0.79
C PRO A 97 8.49 4.49 -0.71
N GLN A 98 8.27 5.44 0.20
CA GLN A 98 7.04 6.19 0.33
C GLN A 98 7.33 7.69 0.45
N PHE A 99 6.41 8.50 -0.07
CA PHE A 99 6.43 9.95 -0.01
C PHE A 99 5.06 10.44 0.45
N GLY A 100 5.05 11.42 1.31
CA GLY A 100 3.79 11.93 1.81
C GLY A 100 3.89 13.31 2.41
N ALA A 101 2.76 13.76 2.93
CA ALA A 101 2.68 15.00 3.66
C ALA A 101 1.74 14.87 4.85
N THR A 102 2.09 15.56 5.91
CA THR A 102 1.21 15.97 7.00
C THR A 102 0.68 17.38 6.72
N GLU A 103 -0.19 17.92 7.55
CA GLU A 103 -0.74 19.28 7.39
C GLU A 103 0.29 20.38 7.06
N LYS A 104 1.53 20.23 7.50
CA LYS A 104 2.54 21.29 7.43
C LYS A 104 3.86 20.90 6.79
N LYS A 105 4.12 19.60 6.56
CA LYS A 105 5.45 19.12 6.18
C LYS A 105 5.40 17.90 5.30
N PHE A 106 6.25 17.89 4.27
CA PHE A 106 6.52 16.71 3.48
C PHE A 106 7.45 15.75 4.24
N PHE A 107 7.26 14.47 4.02
CA PHE A 107 8.17 13.43 4.50
C PHE A 107 8.52 12.45 3.38
N PHE A 108 9.67 11.83 3.54
CA PHE A 108 10.12 10.69 2.76
C PHE A 108 10.38 9.55 3.73
N GLY A 109 10.02 8.35 3.35
CA GLY A 109 10.22 7.19 4.20
C GLY A 109 10.42 5.90 3.42
N LEU A 110 10.65 4.84 4.16
CA LEU A 110 10.67 3.47 3.69
C LEU A 110 9.61 2.67 4.42
N GLU A 111 8.88 1.88 3.67
CA GLU A 111 7.99 0.86 4.20
C GLU A 111 8.68 -0.51 4.10
N ALA A 112 8.57 -1.30 5.16
CA ALA A 112 8.95 -2.71 5.16
C ALA A 112 7.95 -3.51 6.01
N GLY A 113 7.65 -4.75 5.59
CA GLY A 113 6.68 -5.55 6.32
C GLY A 113 6.52 -6.97 5.80
N ILE A 114 5.62 -7.69 6.45
CA ILE A 114 5.23 -9.04 6.06
C ILE A 114 3.75 -9.04 5.72
N GLU A 115 3.41 -9.68 4.61
CA GLU A 115 2.06 -9.83 4.12
C GLU A 115 1.74 -11.33 4.01
N TYR A 116 0.71 -11.78 4.71
CA TYR A 116 0.11 -13.08 4.50
C TYR A 116 -1.17 -12.91 3.67
N CYS A 117 -1.26 -13.63 2.54
CA CYS A 117 -2.42 -13.65 1.67
C CYS A 117 -3.05 -15.04 1.66
N TYR A 118 -4.38 -15.09 1.76
CA TYR A 118 -5.17 -16.29 1.51
C TYR A 118 -5.98 -16.09 0.23
N VAL A 119 -5.77 -16.97 -0.76
CA VAL A 119 -6.38 -16.88 -2.08
C VAL A 119 -7.65 -17.73 -2.10
N PHE A 120 -8.79 -17.10 -2.40
CA PHE A 120 -10.06 -17.79 -2.59
C PHE A 120 -10.21 -18.36 -4.00
N ARG A 121 -11.17 -19.27 -4.20
CA ARG A 121 -11.42 -19.91 -5.52
C ARG A 121 -11.84 -18.92 -6.61
N ASN A 122 -12.44 -17.80 -6.25
CA ASN A 122 -12.85 -16.74 -7.17
C ASN A 122 -11.72 -15.75 -7.53
N GLY A 123 -10.50 -16.00 -7.08
CA GLY A 123 -9.34 -15.14 -7.33
C GLY A 123 -9.17 -13.98 -6.33
N TRP A 124 -10.15 -13.72 -5.48
CA TRP A 124 -10.02 -12.74 -4.40
C TRP A 124 -8.96 -13.21 -3.40
N GLU A 125 -8.31 -12.26 -2.74
CA GLU A 125 -7.39 -12.57 -1.66
C GLU A 125 -7.75 -11.77 -0.41
N PHE A 126 -7.71 -12.44 0.74
CA PHE A 126 -7.68 -11.77 2.04
C PHE A 126 -6.22 -11.58 2.44
N ALA A 127 -5.85 -10.39 2.92
CA ALA A 127 -4.50 -10.07 3.32
C ALA A 127 -4.43 -9.66 4.79
N LEU A 128 -3.45 -10.19 5.51
CA LEU A 128 -3.02 -9.71 6.82
C LEU A 128 -1.62 -9.14 6.66
N ILE A 129 -1.44 -7.85 7.01
CA ILE A 129 -0.22 -7.11 6.75
C ILE A 129 0.34 -6.59 8.07
N GLN A 130 1.56 -6.99 8.39
CA GLN A 130 2.37 -6.34 9.41
C GLN A 130 3.22 -5.29 8.70
N LYS A 131 3.04 -4.02 9.05
CA LYS A 131 3.63 -2.86 8.39
C LYS A 131 4.56 -2.12 9.34
N ASN A 132 5.73 -1.72 8.82
CA ASN A 132 6.67 -0.83 9.50
C ASN A 132 7.06 0.29 8.55
N ASN A 133 6.94 1.52 9.01
CA ASN A 133 7.34 2.72 8.28
C ASN A 133 8.46 3.43 9.04
N VAL A 134 9.50 3.81 8.32
CA VAL A 134 10.60 4.65 8.83
C VAL A 134 10.61 5.93 8.03
N ASN A 135 10.34 7.06 8.69
CA ASN A 135 10.32 8.39 8.06
C ASN A 135 11.60 9.16 8.40
N PHE A 136 12.22 9.76 7.39
CA PHE A 136 13.56 10.37 7.53
C PHE A 136 13.55 11.88 7.71
N LEU A 137 12.55 12.60 7.23
CA LEU A 137 12.60 14.06 7.18
C LEU A 137 11.72 14.74 8.23
N HIS A 138 10.49 14.25 8.43
CA HIS A 138 9.54 14.86 9.36
C HIS A 138 8.45 13.83 9.75
N GLY A 139 7.79 14.08 10.88
CA GLY A 139 6.73 13.21 11.42
C GLY A 139 7.28 12.18 12.40
N ASP A 140 6.45 11.19 12.73
CA ASP A 140 6.87 10.09 13.59
C ASP A 140 7.93 9.26 12.85
N THR A 141 9.12 9.20 13.41
CA THR A 141 10.27 8.52 12.81
C THR A 141 9.98 7.05 12.54
N PHE A 142 9.20 6.41 13.37
CA PHE A 142 8.86 5.00 13.25
C PHE A 142 7.38 4.77 13.55
N ARG A 143 6.71 4.05 12.64
CA ARG A 143 5.34 3.57 12.83
C ARG A 143 5.30 2.08 12.51
N ASN A 144 4.64 1.31 13.35
CA ASN A 144 4.39 -0.10 13.08
C ASN A 144 2.92 -0.44 13.34
N GLY A 145 2.41 -1.47 12.70
CA GLY A 145 1.04 -1.88 12.94
C GLY A 145 0.59 -3.05 12.10
N LEU A 146 -0.70 -3.31 12.21
CA LEU A 146 -1.38 -4.39 11.52
C LEU A 146 -2.53 -3.84 10.68
N LEU A 147 -2.60 -4.30 9.43
CA LEU A 147 -3.70 -4.00 8.53
C LEU A 147 -4.34 -5.30 8.05
N LEU A 148 -5.65 -5.24 7.87
CA LEU A 148 -6.43 -6.25 7.17
C LEU A 148 -6.78 -5.70 5.80
N GLY A 149 -6.78 -6.56 4.79
CA GLY A 149 -7.05 -6.14 3.44
C GLY A 149 -7.74 -7.18 2.58
N VAL A 150 -8.27 -6.68 1.48
CA VAL A 150 -8.87 -7.49 0.41
C VAL A 150 -8.22 -7.09 -0.90
N LYS A 151 -7.91 -8.09 -1.72
CA LYS A 151 -7.41 -7.90 -3.08
C LYS A 151 -8.42 -8.46 -4.06
N ILE A 152 -8.80 -7.63 -5.00
CA ILE A 152 -9.84 -7.90 -6.00
C ILE A 152 -9.16 -8.00 -7.36
N PRO A 153 -9.20 -9.15 -8.04
CA PRO A 153 -8.67 -9.30 -9.40
C PRO A 153 -9.56 -8.59 -10.40
N PHE A 154 -8.98 -8.07 -11.47
CA PHE A 154 -9.70 -7.47 -12.58
C PHE A 154 -8.94 -7.61 -13.91
#